data_b95e0bc387ad4f692224279a31771099
#
_entry.id   b95e0bc387ad4f692224279a31771099
#
_cell.length_a   1.000
_cell.length_b   1.000
_cell.length_c   1.000
_cell.angle_alpha   90.00
_cell.angle_beta   90.00
_cell.angle_gamma   90.00
#
_symmetry.space_group_name_H-M   'P 1'
#
loop_
_entity.id
_entity.type
_entity.pdbx_description
1 polymer ?
#
loop_
_entity_poly.entity_id
_entity_poly.type
_entity_poly.pdbx_seq_one_letter_code
_entity_poly.pdbx_strand_id
1 'polypeptide(L)'
;MNKLNSERIEQALQLLGERLALADVGPYGLVVCGGAALISCGLVSRMTTQDVDILAMINMEADFVSPDPLPDELLRIAFQVAEDLDLPETWLNNGPSREPGGLYQRGLPEGIGGRLTRRDFGERLTVYYVSRIDQIYFKVFAAVDSGPGRHVDDLRELRPSPDEIEKAALWAMTHDRSVEFRMVLASMLRQMGFKDVAERI
;
A
#
# COMPACT_ATOMS: atom_id res chain seq x y z
N MET A 1 -9.85 -19.86 0.98
CA MET A 1 -9.12 -18.76 0.32
C MET A 1 -7.71 -18.75 0.85
N ASN A 2 -6.72 -19.01 0.00
CA ASN A 2 -5.33 -19.09 0.40
C ASN A 2 -4.78 -17.67 0.64
N LYS A 3 -4.33 -17.41 1.88
CA LYS A 3 -3.71 -16.14 2.25
C LYS A 3 -2.23 -16.10 1.84
N LEU A 4 -1.74 -14.90 1.54
CA LEU A 4 -0.35 -14.63 1.18
C LEU A 4 0.47 -14.38 2.47
N ASN A 5 1.44 -15.23 2.76
CA ASN A 5 2.52 -14.94 3.72
C ASN A 5 3.73 -14.35 2.98
N SER A 6 4.79 -13.99 3.69
CA SER A 6 6.00 -13.39 3.09
C SER A 6 6.60 -14.24 1.97
N GLU A 7 6.70 -15.55 2.16
CA GLU A 7 7.25 -16.49 1.19
C GLU A 7 6.38 -16.59 -0.07
N ARG A 8 5.04 -16.66 0.10
CA ARG A 8 4.11 -16.71 -1.04
C ARG A 8 4.06 -15.40 -1.81
N ILE A 9 4.19 -14.24 -1.14
CA ILE A 9 4.32 -12.94 -1.81
C ILE A 9 5.59 -12.95 -2.69
N GLU A 10 6.71 -13.35 -2.13
CA GLU A 10 7.99 -13.45 -2.83
C GLU A 10 7.88 -14.39 -4.05
N GLN A 11 7.34 -15.60 -3.85
CA GLN A 11 7.13 -16.59 -4.91
C GLN A 11 6.22 -16.06 -6.02
N ALA A 12 5.11 -15.40 -5.67
CA ALA A 12 4.17 -14.87 -6.65
C ALA A 12 4.78 -13.73 -7.48
N LEU A 13 5.52 -12.83 -6.85
CA LEU A 13 6.21 -11.74 -7.55
C LEU A 13 7.37 -12.25 -8.40
N GLN A 14 8.12 -13.26 -7.93
CA GLN A 14 9.17 -13.90 -8.71
C GLN A 14 8.61 -14.55 -9.98
N LEU A 15 7.54 -15.36 -9.85
CA LEU A 15 6.89 -16.00 -10.98
C LEU A 15 6.27 -14.98 -11.96
N LEU A 16 5.71 -13.89 -11.42
CA LEU A 16 5.22 -12.78 -12.24
C LEU A 16 6.35 -12.16 -13.09
N GLY A 17 7.48 -11.86 -12.48
CA GLY A 17 8.64 -11.29 -13.19
C GLY A 17 9.19 -12.22 -14.26
N GLU A 18 9.28 -13.52 -13.99
CA GLU A 18 9.71 -14.56 -14.95
C GLU A 18 8.75 -14.66 -16.16
N ARG A 19 7.45 -14.64 -15.90
CA ARG A 19 6.43 -14.69 -16.97
C ARG A 19 6.39 -13.42 -17.80
N LEU A 20 6.57 -12.25 -17.19
CA LEU A 20 6.70 -10.99 -17.91
C LEU A 20 7.92 -11.01 -18.84
N ALA A 21 9.05 -11.54 -18.39
CA ALA A 21 10.25 -11.69 -19.21
C ALA A 21 10.04 -12.67 -20.39
N LEU A 22 9.40 -13.82 -20.13
CA LEU A 22 9.08 -14.79 -21.18
C LEU A 22 8.11 -14.26 -22.25
N ALA A 23 7.18 -13.41 -21.83
CA ALA A 23 6.20 -12.77 -22.72
C ALA A 23 6.74 -11.50 -23.41
N ASP A 24 7.96 -11.06 -23.09
CA ASP A 24 8.56 -9.78 -23.51
C ASP A 24 7.69 -8.55 -23.21
N VAL A 25 7.04 -8.55 -22.03
CA VAL A 25 6.12 -7.50 -21.56
C VAL A 25 6.74 -6.68 -20.43
N GLY A 26 6.48 -5.38 -20.39
CA GLY A 26 7.06 -4.43 -19.43
C GLY A 26 8.29 -3.72 -19.98
N PRO A 27 9.24 -3.23 -19.15
CA PRO A 27 9.31 -3.46 -17.71
C PRO A 27 8.26 -2.67 -16.90
N TYR A 28 7.91 -3.20 -15.73
CA TYR A 28 6.99 -2.53 -14.80
C TYR A 28 7.68 -2.20 -13.48
N GLY A 29 7.47 -0.96 -13.01
CA GLY A 29 7.79 -0.54 -11.64
C GLY A 29 6.49 -0.44 -10.83
N LEU A 30 6.30 -1.29 -9.81
CA LEU A 30 5.10 -1.32 -8.98
C LEU A 30 5.39 -0.80 -7.58
N VAL A 31 4.68 0.24 -7.15
CA VAL A 31 4.75 0.74 -5.77
C VAL A 31 3.72 0.01 -4.94
N VAL A 32 4.18 -0.83 -4.02
CA VAL A 32 3.35 -1.70 -3.18
C VAL A 32 3.18 -1.10 -1.79
N CYS A 33 1.93 -1.02 -1.33
CA CYS A 33 1.56 -0.58 0.01
C CYS A 33 0.78 -1.67 0.78
N GLY A 34 0.15 -1.29 1.87
CA GLY A 34 -0.77 -2.15 2.61
C GLY A 34 -0.14 -3.38 3.24
N GLY A 35 -0.91 -4.46 3.30
CA GLY A 35 -0.53 -5.69 3.98
C GLY A 35 0.71 -6.35 3.44
N ALA A 36 0.84 -6.43 2.12
CA ALA A 36 1.98 -7.06 1.47
C ALA A 36 3.29 -6.33 1.78
N ALA A 37 3.29 -4.98 1.69
CA ALA A 37 4.49 -4.20 2.03
C ALA A 37 4.86 -4.32 3.51
N LEU A 38 3.87 -4.29 4.43
CA LEU A 38 4.11 -4.45 5.86
C LEU A 38 4.77 -5.79 6.19
N ILE A 39 4.29 -6.88 5.58
CA ILE A 39 4.80 -8.24 5.78
C ILE A 39 6.18 -8.41 5.14
N SER A 40 6.33 -7.98 3.87
CA SER A 40 7.60 -8.12 3.13
C SER A 40 8.75 -7.31 3.72
N CYS A 41 8.43 -6.21 4.44
CA CYS A 41 9.40 -5.37 5.14
C CYS A 41 9.55 -5.73 6.63
N GLY A 42 8.85 -6.75 7.14
CA GLY A 42 8.92 -7.16 8.55
C GLY A 42 8.43 -6.09 9.54
N LEU A 43 7.48 -5.25 9.13
CA LEU A 43 6.98 -4.12 9.91
C LEU A 43 5.83 -4.49 10.86
N VAL A 44 5.23 -5.66 10.68
CA VAL A 44 4.13 -6.18 11.50
C VAL A 44 4.34 -7.65 11.82
N SER A 45 3.76 -8.10 12.94
CA SER A 45 3.87 -9.49 13.40
C SER A 45 2.90 -10.44 12.69
N ARG A 46 1.84 -9.92 12.09
CA ARG A 46 0.91 -10.76 11.34
C ARG A 46 1.60 -11.42 10.15
N MET A 47 1.26 -12.69 9.94
CA MET A 47 1.96 -13.54 8.96
C MET A 47 1.32 -13.54 7.58
N THR A 48 0.10 -12.96 7.39
CA THR A 48 -0.62 -13.10 6.12
C THR A 48 -1.42 -11.85 5.72
N THR A 49 -1.53 -11.64 4.41
CA THR A 49 -2.47 -10.71 3.76
C THR A 49 -3.33 -11.45 2.74
N GLN A 50 -4.29 -10.78 2.12
CA GLN A 50 -5.13 -11.34 1.07
C GLN A 50 -4.58 -11.04 -0.33
N ASP A 51 -3.85 -9.93 -0.47
CA ASP A 51 -3.52 -9.29 -1.73
C ASP A 51 -2.21 -8.50 -1.66
N VAL A 52 -1.76 -8.08 -2.85
CA VAL A 52 -0.67 -7.13 -3.09
C VAL A 52 -1.30 -5.87 -3.69
N ASP A 53 -1.37 -4.82 -2.88
CA ASP A 53 -1.99 -3.55 -3.21
C ASP A 53 -1.01 -2.61 -3.92
N ILE A 54 -1.32 -2.23 -5.15
CA ILE A 54 -0.54 -1.28 -5.96
C ILE A 54 -1.05 0.14 -5.69
N LEU A 55 -0.17 0.98 -5.17
CA LEU A 55 -0.43 2.39 -4.86
C LEU A 55 -0.18 3.31 -6.06
N ALA A 56 0.89 3.03 -6.80
CA ALA A 56 1.34 3.77 -7.98
C ALA A 56 2.18 2.85 -8.87
N MET A 57 2.45 3.30 -10.08
CA MET A 57 3.49 2.71 -10.92
C MET A 57 4.64 3.71 -11.08
N ILE A 58 5.83 3.21 -11.44
CA ILE A 58 7.00 4.03 -11.78
C ILE A 58 7.34 3.75 -13.23
N ASN A 59 7.39 4.80 -14.05
CA ASN A 59 7.74 4.73 -15.46
C ASN A 59 9.28 4.67 -15.66
N MET A 60 9.71 4.63 -16.92
CA MET A 60 11.15 4.55 -17.27
C MET A 60 11.93 5.82 -16.93
N GLU A 61 11.24 6.95 -16.82
CA GLU A 61 11.78 8.25 -16.41
C GLU A 61 11.87 8.39 -14.88
N ALA A 62 11.52 7.34 -14.14
CA ALA A 62 11.43 7.28 -12.69
C ALA A 62 10.33 8.16 -12.07
N ASP A 63 9.33 8.54 -12.84
CA ASP A 63 8.17 9.29 -12.39
C ASP A 63 7.07 8.36 -11.87
N PHE A 64 6.33 8.83 -10.87
CA PHE A 64 5.10 8.18 -10.43
C PHE A 64 4.00 8.38 -11.47
N VAL A 65 3.34 7.29 -11.83
CA VAL A 65 2.17 7.30 -12.73
C VAL A 65 0.99 6.57 -12.08
N SER A 66 -0.24 6.92 -12.53
CA SER A 66 -1.46 6.29 -12.03
C SER A 66 -1.45 4.78 -12.28
N PRO A 67 -1.82 3.96 -11.29
CA PRO A 67 -2.02 2.53 -11.47
C PRO A 67 -3.46 2.21 -11.90
N ASP A 68 -4.28 3.20 -12.24
CA ASP A 68 -5.68 3.00 -12.64
C ASP A 68 -5.93 3.54 -14.06
N PRO A 69 -6.24 2.62 -15.01
CA PRO A 69 -6.23 1.16 -14.86
C PRO A 69 -4.80 0.56 -14.82
N LEU A 70 -4.65 -0.60 -14.18
CA LEU A 70 -3.44 -1.40 -14.37
C LEU A 70 -3.36 -1.90 -15.82
N PRO A 71 -2.15 -2.05 -16.41
CA PRO A 71 -1.99 -2.54 -17.77
C PRO A 71 -2.62 -3.94 -17.96
N ASP A 72 -3.39 -4.11 -19.04
CA ASP A 72 -4.11 -5.37 -19.34
C ASP A 72 -3.16 -6.57 -19.44
N GLU A 73 -1.98 -6.39 -20.01
CA GLU A 73 -0.99 -7.45 -20.11
C GLU A 73 -0.42 -7.87 -18.76
N LEU A 74 -0.19 -6.90 -17.86
CA LEU A 74 0.21 -7.19 -16.48
C LEU A 74 -0.87 -8.00 -15.76
N LEU A 75 -2.15 -7.57 -15.87
CA LEU A 75 -3.28 -8.27 -15.26
C LEU A 75 -3.46 -9.67 -15.82
N ARG A 76 -3.32 -9.86 -17.13
CA ARG A 76 -3.42 -11.17 -17.78
C ARG A 76 -2.34 -12.13 -17.27
N ILE A 77 -1.09 -11.66 -17.12
CA ILE A 77 -0.01 -12.50 -16.59
C ILE A 77 -0.17 -12.73 -15.09
N ALA A 78 -0.61 -11.73 -14.33
CA ALA A 78 -0.92 -11.90 -12.90
C ALA A 78 -2.03 -12.94 -12.68
N PHE A 79 -3.05 -12.99 -13.55
CA PHE A 79 -4.09 -14.01 -13.51
C PHE A 79 -3.51 -15.43 -13.71
N GLN A 80 -2.60 -15.62 -14.66
CA GLN A 80 -1.93 -16.92 -14.86
C GLN A 80 -1.10 -17.34 -13.62
N VAL A 81 -0.46 -16.38 -12.95
CA VAL A 81 0.25 -16.63 -11.68
C VAL A 81 -0.74 -17.06 -10.59
N ALA A 82 -1.93 -16.44 -10.55
CA ALA A 82 -2.97 -16.81 -9.60
C ALA A 82 -3.41 -18.27 -9.80
N GLU A 83 -3.62 -18.71 -11.04
CA GLU A 83 -3.98 -20.10 -11.37
C GLU A 83 -2.89 -21.08 -10.94
N ASP A 84 -1.61 -20.80 -11.24
CA ASP A 84 -0.49 -21.70 -10.91
C ASP A 84 -0.27 -21.86 -9.41
N LEU A 85 -0.48 -20.80 -8.65
CA LEU A 85 -0.20 -20.75 -7.21
C LEU A 85 -1.46 -20.87 -6.34
N ASP A 86 -2.62 -21.15 -6.94
CA ASP A 86 -3.91 -21.20 -6.24
C ASP A 86 -4.12 -19.93 -5.36
N LEU A 87 -3.96 -18.75 -5.99
CA LEU A 87 -4.21 -17.44 -5.39
C LEU A 87 -5.57 -16.90 -5.85
N PRO A 88 -6.14 -15.92 -5.11
CA PRO A 88 -7.27 -15.17 -5.62
C PRO A 88 -6.93 -14.47 -6.95
N GLU A 89 -7.86 -14.40 -7.89
CA GLU A 89 -7.67 -13.70 -9.18
C GLU A 89 -7.23 -12.24 -8.98
N THR A 90 -7.69 -11.62 -7.89
CA THR A 90 -7.39 -10.24 -7.51
C THR A 90 -6.21 -10.10 -6.55
N TRP A 91 -5.32 -11.11 -6.47
CA TRP A 91 -4.16 -11.08 -5.58
C TRP A 91 -3.25 -9.89 -5.81
N LEU A 92 -3.19 -9.39 -7.05
CA LEU A 92 -2.52 -8.15 -7.45
C LEU A 92 -3.62 -7.17 -7.90
N ASN A 93 -3.72 -6.03 -7.22
CA ASN A 93 -4.78 -5.06 -7.52
C ASN A 93 -4.35 -3.63 -7.18
N ASN A 94 -5.12 -2.65 -7.69
CA ASN A 94 -4.91 -1.23 -7.42
C ASN A 94 -5.96 -0.63 -6.48
N GLY A 95 -6.58 -1.43 -5.62
CA GLY A 95 -7.65 -1.01 -4.72
C GLY A 95 -7.44 0.34 -4.01
N PRO A 96 -6.25 0.59 -3.41
CA PRO A 96 -5.98 1.86 -2.73
C PRO A 96 -5.99 3.10 -3.63
N SER A 97 -5.75 2.92 -4.93
CA SER A 97 -5.64 4.02 -5.91
C SER A 97 -6.69 3.99 -7.01
N ARG A 98 -7.72 3.14 -6.86
CA ARG A 98 -8.82 3.05 -7.82
C ARG A 98 -9.61 4.35 -7.86
N GLU A 99 -9.86 4.85 -9.05
CA GLU A 99 -10.67 6.05 -9.28
C GLU A 99 -12.18 5.74 -9.24
N PRO A 100 -13.01 6.72 -8.84
CA PRO A 100 -12.65 8.04 -8.33
C PRO A 100 -12.24 8.02 -6.85
N GLY A 101 -11.29 8.87 -6.49
CA GLY A 101 -10.95 9.13 -5.09
C GLY A 101 -9.86 8.26 -4.49
N GLY A 102 -9.12 7.50 -5.30
CA GLY A 102 -7.96 6.74 -4.86
C GLY A 102 -6.80 7.61 -4.34
N LEU A 103 -5.95 7.01 -3.52
CA LEU A 103 -4.84 7.71 -2.84
C LEU A 103 -3.87 8.39 -3.82
N TYR A 104 -3.58 7.77 -4.97
CA TYR A 104 -2.71 8.36 -5.97
C TYR A 104 -3.26 9.69 -6.49
N GLN A 105 -4.54 9.73 -6.86
CA GLN A 105 -5.20 10.92 -7.38
C GLN A 105 -5.33 12.04 -6.34
N ARG A 106 -5.55 11.67 -5.07
CA ARG A 106 -5.68 12.63 -3.96
C ARG A 106 -4.35 13.24 -3.52
N GLY A 107 -3.23 12.61 -3.87
CA GLY A 107 -1.88 13.06 -3.55
C GLY A 107 -1.18 12.18 -2.51
N LEU A 108 0.04 11.79 -2.84
CA LEU A 108 0.89 10.95 -1.98
C LEU A 108 1.65 11.83 -0.96
N PRO A 109 2.13 11.25 0.17
CA PRO A 109 2.97 11.97 1.13
C PRO A 109 4.22 12.55 0.47
N GLU A 110 4.56 13.79 0.81
CA GLU A 110 5.75 14.46 0.27
C GLU A 110 7.01 13.63 0.53
N GLY A 111 7.87 13.51 -0.50
CA GLY A 111 9.13 12.80 -0.43
C GLY A 111 9.03 11.27 -0.38
N ILE A 112 7.85 10.68 -0.61
CA ILE A 112 7.64 9.22 -0.61
C ILE A 112 8.62 8.49 -1.53
N GLY A 113 8.93 9.02 -2.72
CA GLY A 113 9.84 8.41 -3.69
C GLY A 113 11.23 8.14 -3.13
N GLY A 114 11.75 9.04 -2.28
CA GLY A 114 13.06 8.88 -1.65
C GLY A 114 13.09 7.88 -0.48
N ARG A 115 11.93 7.34 -0.08
CA ARG A 115 11.80 6.42 1.06
C ARG A 115 11.38 5.00 0.67
N LEU A 116 11.21 4.74 -0.63
CA LEU A 116 10.84 3.41 -1.12
C LEU A 116 11.98 2.41 -0.97
N THR A 117 11.64 1.17 -0.63
CA THR A 117 12.58 0.04 -0.64
C THR A 117 12.41 -0.74 -1.94
N ARG A 118 13.43 -0.71 -2.81
CA ARG A 118 13.42 -1.39 -4.10
C ARG A 118 13.79 -2.86 -3.97
N ARG A 119 13.08 -3.74 -4.70
CA ARG A 119 13.43 -5.13 -4.98
C ARG A 119 13.15 -5.46 -6.43
N ASP A 120 14.10 -6.11 -7.09
CA ASP A 120 13.97 -6.56 -8.48
C ASP A 120 13.55 -8.04 -8.51
N PHE A 121 12.55 -8.35 -9.34
CA PHE A 121 12.03 -9.68 -9.60
C PHE A 121 12.26 -10.02 -11.08
N GLY A 122 13.53 -10.17 -11.46
CA GLY A 122 13.96 -10.31 -12.85
C GLY A 122 14.09 -8.96 -13.59
N GLU A 123 14.25 -9.04 -14.91
CA GLU A 123 14.51 -7.85 -15.74
C GLU A 123 13.28 -7.01 -16.06
N ARG A 124 12.07 -7.58 -15.87
CA ARG A 124 10.80 -6.98 -16.30
C ARG A 124 9.89 -6.55 -15.15
N LEU A 125 10.30 -6.78 -13.89
CA LEU A 125 9.52 -6.40 -12.72
C LEU A 125 10.41 -5.83 -11.62
N THR A 126 10.17 -4.59 -11.25
CA THR A 126 10.71 -3.97 -10.04
C THR A 126 9.57 -3.62 -9.10
N VAL A 127 9.68 -4.00 -7.84
CA VAL A 127 8.73 -3.66 -6.78
C VAL A 127 9.37 -2.67 -5.82
N TYR A 128 8.65 -1.62 -5.50
CA TYR A 128 9.01 -0.57 -4.57
C TYR A 128 8.08 -0.62 -3.37
N TYR A 129 8.57 -1.11 -2.25
CA TYR A 129 7.78 -1.18 -1.02
C TYR A 129 7.76 0.17 -0.30
N VAL A 130 6.56 0.58 0.07
CA VAL A 130 6.31 1.81 0.83
C VAL A 130 6.94 1.72 2.23
N SER A 131 7.61 2.78 2.66
CA SER A 131 8.32 2.85 3.94
C SER A 131 7.37 2.79 5.15
N ARG A 132 7.93 2.47 6.34
CA ARG A 132 7.17 2.48 7.60
C ARG A 132 6.42 3.79 7.82
N ILE A 133 7.07 4.93 7.59
CA ILE A 133 6.46 6.24 7.82
C ILE A 133 5.28 6.51 6.88
N ASP A 134 5.42 6.17 5.60
CA ASP A 134 4.36 6.36 4.62
C ASP A 134 3.18 5.40 4.88
N GLN A 135 3.45 4.19 5.39
CA GLN A 135 2.41 3.28 5.86
C GLN A 135 1.58 3.89 7.01
N ILE A 136 2.22 4.63 7.92
CA ILE A 136 1.49 5.33 9.00
C ILE A 136 0.48 6.32 8.40
N TYR A 137 0.87 7.10 7.39
CA TYR A 137 -0.03 8.04 6.70
C TYR A 137 -1.24 7.31 6.11
N PHE A 138 -1.00 6.25 5.36
CA PHE A 138 -2.08 5.48 4.73
C PHE A 138 -2.97 4.77 5.74
N LYS A 139 -2.40 4.24 6.84
CA LYS A 139 -3.18 3.57 7.88
C LYS A 139 -4.03 4.53 8.70
N VAL A 140 -3.54 5.75 8.96
CA VAL A 140 -4.33 6.81 9.62
C VAL A 140 -5.53 7.17 8.75
N PHE A 141 -5.32 7.42 7.45
CA PHE A 141 -6.41 7.72 6.53
C PHE A 141 -7.41 6.56 6.46
N ALA A 142 -6.95 5.34 6.17
CA ALA A 142 -7.81 4.18 6.01
C ALA A 142 -8.60 3.82 7.28
N ALA A 143 -8.03 4.06 8.47
CA ALA A 143 -8.73 3.79 9.74
C ALA A 143 -9.93 4.72 9.97
N VAL A 144 -9.94 5.90 9.36
CA VAL A 144 -11.06 6.85 9.43
C VAL A 144 -12.03 6.59 8.28
N ASP A 145 -11.52 6.45 7.07
CA ASP A 145 -12.30 6.29 5.83
C ASP A 145 -13.07 4.95 5.78
N SER A 146 -12.38 3.85 6.08
CA SER A 146 -12.91 2.49 5.96
C SER A 146 -13.23 1.82 7.31
N GLY A 147 -13.01 2.53 8.42
CA GLY A 147 -13.19 2.05 9.78
C GLY A 147 -11.90 1.53 10.43
N PRO A 148 -11.85 1.55 11.79
CA PRO A 148 -10.62 1.33 12.55
C PRO A 148 -10.02 -0.07 12.36
N GLY A 149 -10.76 -1.13 12.59
CA GLY A 149 -10.39 -2.53 12.40
C GLY A 149 -8.88 -2.82 12.37
N ARG A 150 -8.46 -3.58 11.39
CA ARG A 150 -7.04 -3.96 11.16
C ARG A 150 -6.08 -2.75 10.97
N HIS A 151 -6.60 -1.60 10.53
CA HIS A 151 -5.74 -0.44 10.29
C HIS A 151 -5.17 0.14 11.59
N VAL A 152 -5.98 0.15 12.66
CA VAL A 152 -5.52 0.56 14.00
C VAL A 152 -4.54 -0.45 14.59
N ASP A 153 -4.75 -1.75 14.36
CA ASP A 153 -3.81 -2.79 14.82
C ASP A 153 -2.46 -2.66 14.11
N ASP A 154 -2.46 -2.45 12.80
CA ASP A 154 -1.24 -2.13 12.04
C ASP A 154 -0.54 -0.87 12.59
N LEU A 155 -1.29 0.21 12.89
CA LEU A 155 -0.72 1.43 13.48
C LEU A 155 -0.06 1.17 14.84
N ARG A 156 -0.68 0.34 15.70
CA ARG A 156 -0.07 -0.03 16.99
C ARG A 156 1.25 -0.76 16.81
N GLU A 157 1.33 -1.69 15.85
CA GLU A 157 2.57 -2.41 15.54
C GLU A 157 3.64 -1.52 14.93
N LEU A 158 3.25 -0.56 14.09
CA LEU A 158 4.14 0.45 13.51
C LEU A 158 4.73 1.42 14.55
N ARG A 159 4.14 1.51 15.74
CA ARG A 159 4.61 2.32 16.88
C ARG A 159 4.96 3.76 16.47
N PRO A 160 4.02 4.52 15.92
CA PRO A 160 4.28 5.88 15.52
C PRO A 160 4.59 6.77 16.73
N SER A 161 5.49 7.74 16.54
CA SER A 161 5.67 8.82 17.49
C SER A 161 4.51 9.82 17.41
N PRO A 162 4.32 10.69 18.44
CA PRO A 162 3.33 11.76 18.37
C PRO A 162 3.49 12.66 17.14
N ASP A 163 4.73 13.01 16.77
CA ASP A 163 5.02 13.85 15.60
C ASP A 163 4.67 13.15 14.27
N GLU A 164 4.95 11.83 14.16
CA GLU A 164 4.58 11.05 12.98
C GLU A 164 3.05 10.97 12.82
N ILE A 165 2.34 10.74 13.92
CA ILE A 165 0.86 10.69 13.92
C ILE A 165 0.27 12.07 13.59
N GLU A 166 0.83 13.16 14.12
CA GLU A 166 0.34 14.50 13.82
C GLU A 166 0.49 14.84 12.33
N LYS A 167 1.66 14.57 11.76
CA LYS A 167 1.90 14.74 10.31
C LYS A 167 0.95 13.89 9.47
N ALA A 168 0.75 12.62 9.84
CA ALA A 168 -0.16 11.72 9.16
C ALA A 168 -1.62 12.18 9.26
N ALA A 169 -2.05 12.69 10.42
CA ALA A 169 -3.38 13.24 10.64
C ALA A 169 -3.62 14.49 9.78
N LEU A 170 -2.66 15.43 9.77
CA LEU A 170 -2.73 16.63 8.94
C LEU A 170 -2.81 16.27 7.44
N TRP A 171 -2.00 15.30 6.98
CA TRP A 171 -2.07 14.83 5.61
C TRP A 171 -3.42 14.17 5.31
N ALA A 172 -3.94 13.31 6.19
CA ALA A 172 -5.23 12.67 6.01
C ALA A 172 -6.37 13.69 5.86
N MET A 173 -6.35 14.77 6.64
CA MET A 173 -7.31 15.88 6.55
C MET A 173 -7.19 16.70 5.25
N THR A 174 -6.10 16.59 4.48
CA THR A 174 -6.06 17.18 3.14
C THR A 174 -6.92 16.39 2.14
N HIS A 175 -7.17 15.11 2.40
CA HIS A 175 -7.93 14.20 1.56
C HIS A 175 -9.43 14.24 1.83
N ASP A 176 -9.79 14.47 3.09
CA ASP A 176 -11.18 14.75 3.49
C ASP A 176 -11.19 15.87 4.53
N ARG A 177 -11.77 17.02 4.15
CA ARG A 177 -11.86 18.23 4.98
C ARG A 177 -13.17 18.34 5.74
N SER A 178 -14.00 17.29 5.72
CA SER A 178 -15.27 17.30 6.44
C SER A 178 -15.07 17.34 7.95
N VAL A 179 -16.04 17.94 8.64
CA VAL A 179 -16.05 17.98 10.10
C VAL A 179 -16.18 16.57 10.67
N GLU A 180 -16.92 15.72 10.00
CA GLU A 180 -17.16 14.33 10.36
C GLU A 180 -15.87 13.53 10.34
N PHE A 181 -15.07 13.65 9.27
CA PHE A 181 -13.77 12.99 9.16
C PHE A 181 -12.84 13.41 10.31
N ARG A 182 -12.75 14.71 10.57
CA ARG A 182 -11.93 15.26 11.65
C ARG A 182 -12.38 14.75 13.03
N MET A 183 -13.69 14.68 13.28
CA MET A 183 -14.23 14.16 14.55
C MET A 183 -13.90 12.68 14.76
N VAL A 184 -14.04 11.85 13.73
CA VAL A 184 -13.72 10.42 13.78
C VAL A 184 -12.21 10.24 13.99
N LEU A 185 -11.38 10.99 13.26
CA LEU A 185 -9.91 10.98 13.39
C LEU A 185 -9.49 11.34 14.83
N ALA A 186 -10.00 12.45 15.37
CA ALA A 186 -9.67 12.87 16.73
C ALA A 186 -10.13 11.84 17.79
N SER A 187 -11.29 11.21 17.59
CA SER A 187 -11.76 10.14 18.47
C SER A 187 -10.85 8.91 18.43
N MET A 188 -10.44 8.48 17.24
CA MET A 188 -9.50 7.37 17.04
C MET A 188 -8.15 7.66 17.72
N LEU A 189 -7.59 8.85 17.51
CA LEU A 189 -6.31 9.25 18.12
C LEU A 189 -6.36 9.25 19.64
N ARG A 190 -7.46 9.73 20.26
CA ARG A 190 -7.66 9.65 21.71
C ARG A 190 -7.66 8.21 22.21
N GLN A 191 -8.35 7.30 21.48
CA GLN A 191 -8.39 5.87 21.83
C GLN A 191 -7.03 5.18 21.68
N MET A 192 -6.19 5.65 20.76
CA MET A 192 -4.82 5.19 20.59
C MET A 192 -3.83 5.79 21.59
N GLY A 193 -4.24 6.75 22.43
CA GLY A 193 -3.40 7.40 23.43
C GLY A 193 -2.75 8.72 22.99
N PHE A 194 -3.04 9.21 21.78
CA PHE A 194 -2.51 10.47 21.23
C PHE A 194 -3.45 11.66 21.55
N LYS A 195 -3.79 11.85 22.83
CA LYS A 195 -4.75 12.88 23.26
C LYS A 195 -4.34 14.29 22.85
N ASP A 196 -3.05 14.63 23.08
CA ASP A 196 -2.52 15.97 22.79
C ASP A 196 -2.54 16.27 21.28
N VAL A 197 -2.28 15.25 20.43
CA VAL A 197 -2.42 15.40 18.98
C VAL A 197 -3.88 15.61 18.58
N ALA A 198 -4.80 14.83 19.15
CA ALA A 198 -6.23 14.94 18.88
C ALA A 198 -6.85 16.29 19.32
N GLU A 199 -6.19 17.05 20.17
CA GLU A 199 -6.60 18.40 20.57
C GLU A 199 -6.05 19.49 19.64
N ARG A 200 -4.94 19.21 18.94
CA ARG A 200 -4.31 20.16 18.03
C ARG A 200 -4.82 20.11 16.59
N ILE A 201 -5.41 18.99 16.16
CA ILE A 201 -5.93 18.82 14.79
C ILE A 201 -7.35 19.30 14.61
#